data_8c1902908ebc1ea1b5afa730028ebf23
#
_entry.id   8c1902908ebc1ea1b5afa730028ebf23
#
_cell.length_a   1.000
_cell.length_b   1.000
_cell.length_c   1.000
_cell.angle_alpha   90.00
_cell.angle_beta   90.00
_cell.angle_gamma   90.00
#
_symmetry.space_group_name_H-M   'P 1'
#
loop_
_entity.id
_entity.type
_entity.pdbx_description
1 polymer ?
#
loop_
_entity_poly.entity_id
_entity_poly.type
_entity_poly.pdbx_seq_one_letter_code
_entity_poly.pdbx_strand_id
1 'polypeptide(L)'
;MKTKLVSIPTDSVALDGAWHEPDGAAAGAVLLFHGNTMNFYQGAPRFLPPALTRMGLACLAFNRRGHDILGIRDSRAAEGAAFQTYDEAISDNRIAAAWLTAKGFPNPVVIGHSNGGTLAVRHVAEHPRTRALVLLSAHCGGREMVPRASRAGLLAQDRLAEISRIAKAMVDEGRGKDLILLPGWWYVTSAASFVDALENCPDVLELAPRIGCPVLYIRGDREPRELYPAEAFAERSGGPCSVQIVPDCDHFYAGREDAVSTIVCSWLANALKRG
;
A
#
# COMPACT_ATOMS: atom_id res chain seq x y z
N MET A 1 -16.18 -14.83 11.85
CA MET A 1 -15.91 -13.52 11.19
C MET A 1 -17.14 -13.08 10.42
N LYS A 2 -17.60 -11.86 10.63
CA LYS A 2 -18.69 -11.22 9.89
C LYS A 2 -18.12 -10.14 8.97
N THR A 3 -18.52 -10.11 7.70
CA THR A 3 -18.06 -9.13 6.72
C THR A 3 -19.22 -8.27 6.24
N LYS A 4 -19.02 -6.96 6.20
CA LYS A 4 -19.95 -5.98 5.66
C LYS A 4 -19.26 -5.17 4.57
N LEU A 5 -19.90 -5.02 3.42
CA LEU A 5 -19.44 -4.03 2.45
C LEU A 5 -19.75 -2.64 3.00
N VAL A 6 -18.80 -1.74 2.80
CA VAL A 6 -18.90 -0.35 3.26
C VAL A 6 -18.53 0.59 2.11
N SER A 7 -19.11 1.79 2.17
CA SER A 7 -18.78 2.87 1.24
C SER A 7 -18.46 4.09 2.08
N ILE A 8 -17.22 4.58 1.98
CA ILE A 8 -16.69 5.67 2.80
C ILE A 8 -16.77 6.95 1.96
N PRO A 9 -17.55 7.96 2.35
CA PRO A 9 -17.70 9.18 1.57
C PRO A 9 -16.38 9.94 1.42
N THR A 10 -16.16 10.51 0.24
CA THR A 10 -15.09 11.48 -0.06
C THR A 10 -15.72 12.75 -0.65
N ASP A 11 -14.88 13.65 -1.12
CA ASP A 11 -15.28 14.84 -1.89
C ASP A 11 -15.67 14.53 -3.35
N SER A 12 -15.40 13.32 -3.83
CA SER A 12 -15.69 12.89 -5.19
C SER A 12 -16.28 11.48 -5.21
N VAL A 13 -15.48 10.44 -5.43
CA VAL A 13 -15.89 9.05 -5.47
C VAL A 13 -15.67 8.40 -4.12
N ALA A 14 -16.73 7.77 -3.57
CA ALA A 14 -16.63 7.08 -2.29
C ALA A 14 -15.65 5.89 -2.35
N LEU A 15 -14.94 5.62 -1.25
CA LEU A 15 -14.05 4.48 -1.13
C LEU A 15 -14.86 3.25 -0.71
N ASP A 16 -15.02 2.30 -1.60
CA ASP A 16 -15.67 1.03 -1.28
C ASP A 16 -14.70 0.08 -0.58
N GLY A 17 -15.23 -0.76 0.29
CA GLY A 17 -14.40 -1.69 1.02
C GLY A 17 -15.17 -2.77 1.74
N ALA A 18 -14.45 -3.56 2.50
CA ALA A 18 -14.97 -4.59 3.39
C ALA A 18 -14.54 -4.31 4.83
N TRP A 19 -15.52 -4.23 5.71
CA TRP A 19 -15.34 -4.20 7.14
C TRP A 19 -15.54 -5.61 7.70
N HIS A 20 -14.46 -6.19 8.22
CA HIS A 20 -14.45 -7.52 8.81
C HIS A 20 -14.46 -7.41 10.33
N GLU A 21 -15.44 -8.05 10.98
CA GLU A 21 -15.61 -8.04 12.44
C GLU A 21 -15.28 -9.44 13.02
N PRO A 22 -14.59 -9.53 14.17
CA PRO A 22 -14.43 -10.79 14.88
C PRO A 22 -15.77 -11.28 15.47
N ASP A 23 -15.81 -12.52 15.95
CA ASP A 23 -16.99 -13.11 16.60
C ASP A 23 -17.15 -12.63 18.05
N GLY A 24 -16.99 -11.38 18.32
CA GLY A 24 -17.08 -10.76 19.65
C GLY A 24 -16.71 -9.29 19.55
N ALA A 25 -16.54 -8.64 20.69
CA ALA A 25 -16.04 -7.27 20.72
C ALA A 25 -14.61 -7.20 20.18
N ALA A 26 -14.35 -6.30 19.26
CA ALA A 26 -13.02 -6.11 18.72
C ALA A 26 -12.09 -5.45 19.75
N ALA A 27 -10.93 -6.06 19.99
CA ALA A 27 -9.88 -5.52 20.88
C ALA A 27 -9.06 -4.38 20.21
N GLY A 28 -9.25 -4.17 18.93
CA GLY A 28 -8.58 -3.15 18.12
C GLY A 28 -8.93 -3.32 16.65
N ALA A 29 -8.34 -2.47 15.79
CA ALA A 29 -8.56 -2.55 14.37
C ALA A 29 -7.27 -2.57 13.56
N VAL A 30 -7.37 -3.08 12.35
CA VAL A 30 -6.34 -3.08 11.32
C VAL A 30 -6.84 -2.30 10.11
N LEU A 31 -6.01 -1.40 9.60
CA LEU A 31 -6.21 -0.66 8.36
C LEU A 31 -5.31 -1.26 7.29
N LEU A 32 -5.90 -1.79 6.22
CA LEU A 32 -5.21 -2.53 5.16
C LEU A 32 -5.11 -1.70 3.88
N PHE A 33 -3.88 -1.43 3.42
CA PHE A 33 -3.59 -0.70 2.19
C PHE A 33 -3.18 -1.66 1.07
N HIS A 34 -3.96 -1.72 0.01
CA HIS A 34 -3.68 -2.55 -1.17
C HIS A 34 -2.50 -2.02 -2.01
N GLY A 35 -1.89 -2.89 -2.80
CA GLY A 35 -0.83 -2.55 -3.75
C GLY A 35 -1.33 -1.71 -4.94
N ASN A 36 -0.39 -1.30 -5.79
CA ASN A 36 -0.74 -0.61 -7.02
C ASN A 36 -1.54 -1.54 -7.95
N THR A 37 -2.50 -1.00 -8.69
CA THR A 37 -3.41 -1.76 -9.58
C THR A 37 -4.23 -2.87 -8.90
N MET A 38 -4.15 -3.00 -7.59
CA MET A 38 -4.91 -3.95 -6.79
C MET A 38 -6.18 -3.31 -6.23
N ASN A 39 -6.97 -4.09 -5.50
CA ASN A 39 -8.18 -3.65 -4.81
C ASN A 39 -8.30 -4.32 -3.43
N PHE A 40 -9.37 -3.99 -2.68
CA PHE A 40 -9.59 -4.52 -1.33
C PHE A 40 -9.82 -6.04 -1.30
N TYR A 41 -10.06 -6.68 -2.43
CA TYR A 41 -10.37 -8.10 -2.57
C TYR A 41 -9.23 -8.92 -3.17
N GLN A 42 -8.01 -8.38 -3.24
CA GLN A 42 -6.83 -9.04 -3.80
C GLN A 42 -5.66 -9.00 -2.80
N GLY A 43 -4.79 -10.03 -2.87
CA GLY A 43 -3.58 -10.11 -2.06
C GLY A 43 -3.83 -10.02 -0.55
N ALA A 44 -2.99 -9.28 0.16
CA ALA A 44 -3.05 -9.16 1.61
C ALA A 44 -4.41 -8.68 2.17
N PRO A 45 -5.10 -7.71 1.58
CA PRO A 45 -6.46 -7.35 1.98
C PRO A 45 -7.47 -8.51 1.95
N ARG A 46 -7.24 -9.52 1.11
CA ARG A 46 -8.10 -10.70 1.01
C ARG A 46 -7.71 -11.81 1.99
N PHE A 47 -6.41 -12.15 2.09
CA PHE A 47 -6.01 -13.34 2.83
C PHE A 47 -5.73 -13.10 4.32
N LEU A 48 -5.40 -11.87 4.75
CA LEU A 48 -5.11 -11.57 6.14
C LEU A 48 -6.36 -11.45 7.05
N PRO A 49 -7.47 -10.82 6.66
CA PRO A 49 -8.61 -10.59 7.57
C PRO A 49 -9.14 -11.83 8.28
N PRO A 50 -9.23 -13.03 7.65
CA PRO A 50 -9.66 -14.23 8.37
C PRO A 50 -8.76 -14.61 9.56
N ALA A 51 -7.45 -14.41 9.44
CA ALA A 51 -6.51 -14.69 10.51
C ALA A 51 -6.51 -13.59 11.59
N LEU A 52 -6.54 -12.33 11.19
CA LEU A 52 -6.56 -11.18 12.09
C LEU A 52 -7.85 -11.11 12.92
N THR A 53 -9.00 -11.46 12.34
CA THR A 53 -10.27 -11.49 13.09
C THR A 53 -10.31 -12.63 14.11
N ARG A 54 -9.63 -13.76 13.88
CA ARG A 54 -9.45 -14.79 14.90
C ARG A 54 -8.59 -14.31 16.08
N MET A 55 -7.75 -13.30 15.88
CA MET A 55 -7.03 -12.63 16.98
C MET A 55 -7.88 -11.58 17.73
N GLY A 56 -9.14 -11.40 17.36
CA GLY A 56 -10.01 -10.36 17.92
C GLY A 56 -9.81 -8.96 17.36
N LEU A 57 -9.15 -8.83 16.21
CA LEU A 57 -8.97 -7.55 15.52
C LEU A 57 -10.01 -7.38 14.42
N ALA A 58 -10.69 -6.23 14.39
CA ALA A 58 -11.48 -5.86 13.23
C ALA A 58 -10.58 -5.39 12.09
N CYS A 59 -11.00 -5.52 10.83
CA CYS A 59 -10.17 -5.14 9.68
C CYS A 59 -10.96 -4.28 8.70
N LEU A 60 -10.39 -3.16 8.28
CA LEU A 60 -10.86 -2.38 7.15
C LEU A 60 -9.93 -2.62 5.96
N ALA A 61 -10.42 -3.29 4.94
CA ALA A 61 -9.84 -3.36 3.61
C ALA A 61 -10.67 -2.48 2.67
N PHE A 62 -10.05 -1.54 1.98
CA PHE A 62 -10.78 -0.58 1.16
C PHE A 62 -10.05 -0.28 -0.15
N ASN A 63 -10.80 0.17 -1.13
CA ASN A 63 -10.28 0.69 -2.39
C ASN A 63 -9.94 2.17 -2.23
N ARG A 64 -8.69 2.54 -2.52
CA ARG A 64 -8.41 3.93 -2.90
C ARG A 64 -9.09 4.23 -4.24
N ARG A 65 -9.28 5.51 -4.58
CA ARG A 65 -9.75 5.91 -5.92
C ARG A 65 -8.88 5.31 -7.04
N GLY A 66 -7.59 5.14 -6.78
CA GLY A 66 -6.64 4.46 -7.66
C GLY A 66 -6.56 2.94 -7.47
N HIS A 67 -7.67 2.25 -7.43
CA HIS A 67 -7.71 0.78 -7.44
C HIS A 67 -7.87 0.23 -8.85
N ASP A 68 -7.48 -1.02 -9.09
CA ASP A 68 -7.42 -1.62 -10.42
C ASP A 68 -6.58 -0.75 -11.39
N ILE A 69 -6.48 -1.09 -12.66
CA ILE A 69 -5.77 -0.26 -13.65
C ILE A 69 -6.68 0.88 -14.13
N LEU A 70 -7.82 0.51 -14.66
CA LEU A 70 -8.86 1.38 -15.18
C LEU A 70 -10.22 0.85 -14.74
N GLY A 71 -11.10 1.74 -14.37
CA GLY A 71 -12.48 1.42 -14.06
C GLY A 71 -13.41 2.58 -14.38
N ILE A 72 -14.67 2.28 -14.42
CA ILE A 72 -15.76 3.26 -14.34
C ILE A 72 -16.67 2.79 -13.23
N ARG A 73 -17.19 3.72 -12.46
CA ARG A 73 -18.15 3.40 -11.42
C ARG A 73 -19.56 3.78 -11.92
N ASP A 74 -20.33 4.44 -11.11
CA ASP A 74 -21.68 4.90 -11.47
C ASP A 74 -21.65 6.16 -12.38
N SER A 75 -20.59 6.35 -13.11
CA SER A 75 -20.37 7.45 -14.04
C SER A 75 -19.63 6.98 -15.29
N ARG A 76 -19.47 7.88 -16.27
CA ARG A 76 -18.62 7.64 -17.45
C ARG A 76 -17.20 8.21 -17.29
N ALA A 77 -16.87 8.74 -16.13
CA ALA A 77 -15.53 9.19 -15.81
C ALA A 77 -14.63 7.97 -15.57
N ALA A 78 -13.48 7.93 -16.20
CA ALA A 78 -12.50 6.89 -15.98
C ALA A 78 -11.75 7.15 -14.66
N GLU A 79 -11.56 6.09 -13.88
CA GLU A 79 -10.89 6.05 -12.59
C GLU A 79 -9.85 4.93 -12.58
N GLY A 80 -9.12 4.79 -11.50
CA GLY A 80 -8.17 3.70 -11.30
C GLY A 80 -6.73 4.17 -11.11
N ALA A 81 -5.83 3.22 -10.90
CA ALA A 81 -4.41 3.49 -10.66
C ALA A 81 -3.75 4.25 -11.81
N ALA A 82 -4.29 4.14 -13.03
CA ALA A 82 -3.81 4.89 -14.19
C ALA A 82 -3.94 6.42 -14.04
N PHE A 83 -4.83 6.89 -13.17
CA PHE A 83 -5.07 8.32 -12.96
C PHE A 83 -4.69 8.82 -11.57
N GLN A 84 -4.39 7.92 -10.62
CA GLN A 84 -4.11 8.29 -9.23
C GLN A 84 -2.78 9.02 -9.10
N THR A 85 -2.77 10.09 -8.30
CA THR A 85 -1.57 10.75 -7.80
C THR A 85 -1.27 10.30 -6.35
N TYR A 86 -0.04 10.55 -5.87
CA TYR A 86 0.32 10.24 -4.48
C TYR A 86 -0.44 11.09 -3.46
N ASP A 87 -0.70 12.37 -3.76
CA ASP A 87 -1.50 13.22 -2.88
C ASP A 87 -2.93 12.69 -2.74
N GLU A 88 -3.55 12.25 -3.82
CA GLU A 88 -4.86 11.61 -3.80
C GLU A 88 -4.84 10.31 -3.00
N ALA A 89 -3.86 9.44 -3.21
CA ALA A 89 -3.69 8.20 -2.48
C ALA A 89 -3.49 8.41 -0.97
N ILE A 90 -2.71 9.43 -0.59
CA ILE A 90 -2.49 9.82 0.81
C ILE A 90 -3.79 10.34 1.43
N SER A 91 -4.53 11.16 0.69
CA SER A 91 -5.85 11.67 1.11
C SER A 91 -6.83 10.52 1.37
N ASP A 92 -6.94 9.56 0.46
CA ASP A 92 -7.81 8.39 0.61
C ASP A 92 -7.48 7.58 1.87
N ASN A 93 -6.19 7.37 2.14
CA ASN A 93 -5.74 6.67 3.34
C ASN A 93 -6.12 7.43 4.63
N ARG A 94 -6.04 8.77 4.64
CA ARG A 94 -6.47 9.61 5.77
C ARG A 94 -7.98 9.53 5.99
N ILE A 95 -8.78 9.55 4.92
CA ILE A 95 -10.24 9.41 4.97
C ILE A 95 -10.64 8.05 5.56
N ALA A 96 -9.99 6.96 5.12
CA ALA A 96 -10.24 5.63 5.66
C ALA A 96 -9.84 5.52 7.15
N ALA A 97 -8.73 6.13 7.56
CA ALA A 97 -8.32 6.19 8.96
C ALA A 97 -9.30 7.02 9.82
N ALA A 98 -9.81 8.13 9.30
CA ALA A 98 -10.85 8.92 9.96
C ALA A 98 -12.14 8.12 10.16
N TRP A 99 -12.53 7.32 9.18
CA TRP A 99 -13.68 6.42 9.29
C TRP A 99 -13.48 5.39 10.42
N LEU A 100 -12.28 4.80 10.56
CA LEU A 100 -11.97 3.92 11.68
C LEU A 100 -12.01 4.66 13.03
N THR A 101 -11.54 5.90 13.08
CA THR A 101 -11.62 6.74 14.28
C THR A 101 -13.08 6.95 14.71
N ALA A 102 -13.97 7.25 13.76
CA ALA A 102 -15.40 7.38 14.01
C ALA A 102 -16.07 6.07 14.47
N LYS A 103 -15.47 4.92 14.14
CA LYS A 103 -15.86 3.59 14.63
C LYS A 103 -15.29 3.26 16.03
N GLY A 104 -14.52 4.14 16.66
CA GLY A 104 -13.91 3.93 17.97
C GLY A 104 -12.48 3.37 17.91
N PHE A 105 -11.83 3.32 16.74
CA PHE A 105 -10.48 2.80 16.56
C PHE A 105 -9.50 3.89 16.07
N PRO A 106 -9.11 4.87 16.90
CA PRO A 106 -8.31 6.01 16.47
C PRO A 106 -6.84 5.67 16.17
N ASN A 107 -6.34 4.56 16.68
CA ASN A 107 -4.94 4.13 16.53
C ASN A 107 -4.87 2.68 16.01
N PRO A 108 -5.26 2.41 14.77
CA PRO A 108 -5.24 1.05 14.23
C PRO A 108 -3.80 0.54 14.02
N VAL A 109 -3.64 -0.77 13.93
CA VAL A 109 -2.49 -1.37 13.24
C VAL A 109 -2.61 -1.03 11.76
N VAL A 110 -1.50 -0.68 11.11
CA VAL A 110 -1.47 -0.42 9.67
C VAL A 110 -0.72 -1.54 8.97
N ILE A 111 -1.30 -2.11 7.95
CA ILE A 111 -0.67 -3.12 7.10
C ILE A 111 -0.74 -2.66 5.65
N GLY A 112 0.38 -2.62 4.95
CA GLY A 112 0.42 -2.24 3.55
C GLY A 112 1.23 -3.18 2.69
N HIS A 113 0.72 -3.48 1.49
CA HIS A 113 1.40 -4.31 0.50
C HIS A 113 1.89 -3.45 -0.68
N SER A 114 3.14 -3.67 -1.10
CA SER A 114 3.72 -3.01 -2.29
C SER A 114 3.64 -1.47 -2.18
N ASN A 115 3.04 -0.78 -3.14
CA ASN A 115 2.74 0.65 -3.07
C ASN A 115 1.91 1.02 -1.82
N GLY A 116 0.99 0.13 -1.41
CA GLY A 116 0.26 0.30 -0.14
C GLY A 116 1.21 0.28 1.07
N GLY A 117 2.31 -0.47 1.01
CA GLY A 117 3.37 -0.45 2.04
C GLY A 117 4.10 0.88 2.08
N THR A 118 4.47 1.43 0.93
CA THR A 118 5.09 2.77 0.82
C THR A 118 4.17 3.85 1.37
N LEU A 119 2.89 3.80 1.01
CA LEU A 119 1.87 4.71 1.54
C LEU A 119 1.60 4.48 3.03
N ALA A 120 1.75 3.25 3.55
CA ALA A 120 1.63 2.94 4.97
C ALA A 120 2.77 3.59 5.78
N VAL A 121 4.00 3.56 5.28
CA VAL A 121 5.13 4.28 5.89
C VAL A 121 4.84 5.78 5.96
N ARG A 122 4.37 6.39 4.87
CA ARG A 122 3.98 7.80 4.85
C ARG A 122 2.87 8.09 5.86
N HIS A 123 1.83 7.27 5.91
CA HIS A 123 0.72 7.43 6.84
C HIS A 123 1.19 7.36 8.30
N VAL A 124 1.99 6.34 8.66
CA VAL A 124 2.47 6.15 10.04
C VAL A 124 3.43 7.25 10.47
N ALA A 125 4.26 7.78 9.56
CA ALA A 125 5.12 8.93 9.83
C ALA A 125 4.34 10.19 10.22
N GLU A 126 3.07 10.31 9.82
CA GLU A 126 2.14 11.39 10.19
C GLU A 126 1.25 11.04 11.38
N HIS A 127 1.16 9.74 11.74
CA HIS A 127 0.31 9.24 12.82
C HIS A 127 1.14 8.46 13.86
N PRO A 128 1.94 9.16 14.70
CA PRO A 128 2.91 8.53 15.61
C PRO A 128 2.27 7.66 16.72
N ARG A 129 0.96 7.72 16.90
CA ARG A 129 0.22 6.84 17.82
C ARG A 129 -0.25 5.53 17.18
N THR A 130 0.15 5.24 15.94
CA THR A 130 -0.10 3.93 15.31
C THR A 130 0.48 2.82 16.18
N ARG A 131 -0.30 1.77 16.46
CA ARG A 131 0.11 0.71 17.40
C ARG A 131 1.21 -0.20 16.84
N ALA A 132 1.18 -0.49 15.56
CA ALA A 132 2.19 -1.30 14.86
C ALA A 132 2.05 -1.11 13.34
N LEU A 133 3.15 -1.33 12.62
CA LEU A 133 3.20 -1.28 11.16
C LEU A 133 3.67 -2.64 10.60
N VAL A 134 2.94 -3.18 9.62
CA VAL A 134 3.38 -4.35 8.86
C VAL A 134 3.55 -3.95 7.40
N LEU A 135 4.74 -4.15 6.88
CA LEU A 135 5.11 -3.89 5.49
C LEU A 135 5.26 -5.22 4.76
N LEU A 136 4.47 -5.41 3.72
CA LEU A 136 4.52 -6.58 2.84
C LEU A 136 5.08 -6.12 1.50
N SER A 137 6.34 -6.45 1.23
CA SER A 137 7.03 -6.07 -0.02
C SER A 137 6.85 -4.57 -0.36
N ALA A 138 6.97 -3.69 0.63
CA ALA A 138 6.92 -2.25 0.40
C ALA A 138 8.09 -1.83 -0.49
N HIS A 139 7.82 -1.13 -1.60
CA HIS A 139 8.91 -0.66 -2.45
C HIS A 139 9.63 0.57 -1.87
N CYS A 140 10.85 0.82 -2.33
CA CYS A 140 11.72 1.88 -1.80
C CYS A 140 11.09 3.28 -1.86
N GLY A 141 10.19 3.52 -2.79
CA GLY A 141 9.66 4.86 -3.03
C GLY A 141 10.71 5.85 -3.51
N GLY A 142 10.41 7.14 -3.35
CA GLY A 142 11.29 8.22 -3.73
C GLY A 142 11.52 8.32 -5.25
N ARG A 143 12.37 9.24 -5.64
CA ARG A 143 12.73 9.46 -7.06
C ARG A 143 13.45 8.27 -7.69
N GLU A 144 14.01 7.37 -6.89
CA GLU A 144 14.69 6.18 -7.36
C GLU A 144 13.76 4.99 -7.65
N MET A 145 12.50 5.04 -7.23
CA MET A 145 11.57 3.91 -7.39
C MET A 145 11.39 3.53 -8.87
N VAL A 146 10.99 4.49 -9.71
CA VAL A 146 10.77 4.25 -11.14
C VAL A 146 12.06 3.83 -11.86
N PRO A 147 13.22 4.51 -11.67
CA PRO A 147 14.49 4.06 -12.22
C PRO A 147 14.90 2.64 -11.80
N ARG A 148 14.73 2.27 -10.54
CA ARG A 148 15.05 0.91 -10.05
C ARG A 148 14.11 -0.14 -10.66
N ALA A 149 12.80 0.15 -10.69
CA ALA A 149 11.83 -0.71 -11.33
C ALA A 149 12.10 -0.89 -12.83
N SER A 150 12.50 0.18 -13.52
CA SER A 150 12.90 0.15 -14.92
C SER A 150 14.13 -0.76 -15.15
N ARG A 151 15.18 -0.60 -14.34
CA ARG A 151 16.38 -1.47 -14.40
C ARG A 151 16.05 -2.94 -14.10
N ALA A 152 15.04 -3.19 -13.26
CA ALA A 152 14.55 -4.53 -12.98
C ALA A 152 13.61 -5.10 -14.07
N GLY A 153 13.39 -4.37 -15.15
CA GLY A 153 12.51 -4.78 -16.25
C GLY A 153 11.01 -4.69 -15.96
N LEU A 154 10.62 -4.03 -14.86
CA LEU A 154 9.24 -4.01 -14.38
C LEU A 154 8.43 -2.84 -14.92
N LEU A 155 9.00 -1.64 -14.97
CA LEU A 155 8.30 -0.40 -15.30
C LEU A 155 9.09 0.37 -16.34
N ALA A 156 8.46 0.76 -17.45
CA ALA A 156 9.07 1.46 -18.57
C ALA A 156 10.27 0.73 -19.22
N GLN A 157 10.76 -0.34 -18.62
CA GLN A 157 11.91 -1.13 -19.10
C GLN A 157 13.09 -0.23 -19.52
N ASP A 158 13.65 -0.43 -20.72
CA ASP A 158 14.74 0.37 -21.28
C ASP A 158 14.30 1.73 -21.88
N ARG A 159 12.99 2.02 -21.88
CA ARG A 159 12.41 3.23 -22.48
C ARG A 159 12.11 4.35 -21.48
N LEU A 160 12.63 4.27 -20.24
CA LEU A 160 12.32 5.24 -19.19
C LEU A 160 12.57 6.69 -19.61
N ALA A 161 13.72 7.00 -20.21
CA ALA A 161 14.06 8.37 -20.61
C ALA A 161 13.11 8.91 -21.69
N GLU A 162 12.77 8.09 -22.68
CA GLU A 162 11.82 8.43 -23.74
C GLU A 162 10.43 8.70 -23.18
N ILE A 163 9.91 7.75 -22.36
CA ILE A 163 8.56 7.84 -21.78
C ILE A 163 8.46 9.05 -20.84
N SER A 164 9.48 9.29 -20.03
CA SER A 164 9.51 10.46 -19.13
C SER A 164 9.45 11.78 -19.90
N ARG A 165 10.19 11.89 -21.01
CA ARG A 165 10.15 13.07 -21.86
C ARG A 165 8.76 13.27 -22.50
N ILE A 166 8.16 12.19 -23.01
CA ILE A 166 6.82 12.24 -23.61
C ILE A 166 5.79 12.65 -22.55
N ALA A 167 5.80 12.02 -21.38
CA ALA A 167 4.85 12.31 -20.32
C ALA A 167 4.92 13.78 -19.86
N LYS A 168 6.13 14.32 -19.66
CA LYS A 168 6.32 15.72 -19.31
C LYS A 168 5.79 16.67 -20.37
N ALA A 169 6.09 16.41 -21.64
CA ALA A 169 5.56 17.22 -22.74
C ALA A 169 4.03 17.19 -22.80
N MET A 170 3.41 16.03 -22.58
CA MET A 170 1.95 15.91 -22.55
C MET A 170 1.34 16.71 -21.37
N VAL A 171 1.98 16.71 -20.21
CA VAL A 171 1.54 17.51 -19.05
C VAL A 171 1.64 19.01 -19.35
N ASP A 172 2.76 19.45 -19.93
CA ASP A 172 2.99 20.86 -20.31
C ASP A 172 1.99 21.35 -21.37
N GLU A 173 1.52 20.46 -22.25
CA GLU A 173 0.49 20.70 -23.26
C GLU A 173 -0.95 20.65 -22.71
N GLY A 174 -1.15 20.44 -21.40
CA GLY A 174 -2.48 20.28 -20.78
C GLY A 174 -3.14 18.92 -21.01
N ARG A 175 -2.41 17.95 -21.52
CA ARG A 175 -2.83 16.59 -21.84
C ARG A 175 -2.45 15.58 -20.76
N GLY A 176 -2.34 16.01 -19.50
CA GLY A 176 -1.90 15.18 -18.40
C GLY A 176 -2.80 13.96 -18.11
N LYS A 177 -4.06 13.98 -18.54
CA LYS A 177 -4.99 12.86 -18.42
C LYS A 177 -4.92 11.85 -19.58
N ASP A 178 -4.20 12.15 -20.63
CA ASP A 178 -4.02 11.20 -21.74
C ASP A 178 -3.19 10.01 -21.28
N LEU A 179 -3.54 8.84 -21.80
CA LEU A 179 -2.95 7.58 -21.39
C LEU A 179 -1.67 7.28 -22.17
N ILE A 180 -0.69 6.76 -21.46
CA ILE A 180 0.58 6.26 -22.01
C ILE A 180 0.62 4.75 -21.78
N LEU A 181 0.94 4.00 -22.83
CA LEU A 181 1.24 2.58 -22.73
C LEU A 181 2.65 2.39 -22.19
N LEU A 182 2.79 1.66 -21.08
CA LEU A 182 4.07 1.32 -20.48
C LEU A 182 4.43 -0.13 -20.76
N PRO A 183 5.66 -0.44 -21.18
CA PRO A 183 6.17 -1.79 -21.15
C PRO A 183 6.42 -2.22 -19.69
N GLY A 184 6.32 -3.53 -19.42
CA GLY A 184 6.55 -4.09 -18.11
C GLY A 184 5.29 -4.12 -17.24
N TRP A 185 5.44 -3.77 -15.97
CA TRP A 185 4.45 -4.04 -14.92
C TRP A 185 3.16 -3.20 -15.03
N TRP A 186 3.27 -1.93 -15.40
CA TRP A 186 2.13 -1.05 -15.64
C TRP A 186 1.83 -1.01 -17.12
N TYR A 187 0.69 -1.51 -17.48
CA TYR A 187 0.29 -1.51 -18.90
C TYR A 187 -0.11 -0.13 -19.38
N VAL A 188 -0.79 0.65 -18.52
CA VAL A 188 -1.34 1.96 -18.87
C VAL A 188 -1.29 2.88 -17.65
N THR A 189 -0.89 4.12 -17.86
CA THR A 189 -0.96 5.21 -16.89
C THR A 189 -1.22 6.54 -17.58
N SER A 190 -1.79 7.51 -16.90
CA SER A 190 -1.87 8.88 -17.45
C SER A 190 -0.50 9.55 -17.38
N ALA A 191 -0.28 10.51 -18.26
CA ALA A 191 0.96 11.29 -18.27
C ALA A 191 1.20 11.97 -16.92
N ALA A 192 0.16 12.54 -16.30
CA ALA A 192 0.24 13.18 -14.99
C ALA A 192 0.59 12.19 -13.88
N SER A 193 -0.06 11.00 -13.82
CA SER A 193 0.27 9.98 -12.80
C SER A 193 1.68 9.44 -12.97
N PHE A 194 2.18 9.31 -14.20
CA PHE A 194 3.55 8.87 -14.43
C PHE A 194 4.57 9.91 -13.96
N VAL A 195 4.33 11.20 -14.26
CA VAL A 195 5.20 12.29 -13.77
C VAL A 195 5.13 12.39 -12.25
N ASP A 196 3.95 12.26 -11.66
CA ASP A 196 3.75 12.25 -10.22
C ASP A 196 4.53 11.09 -9.55
N ALA A 197 4.53 9.90 -10.15
CA ALA A 197 5.30 8.76 -9.66
C ALA A 197 6.83 8.99 -9.70
N LEU A 198 7.32 9.78 -10.66
CA LEU A 198 8.74 10.15 -10.74
C LEU A 198 9.14 11.18 -9.67
N GLU A 199 8.23 12.06 -9.26
CA GLU A 199 8.55 13.27 -8.51
C GLU A 199 8.06 13.24 -7.05
N ASN A 200 6.90 12.64 -6.79
CA ASN A 200 6.16 12.76 -5.53
C ASN A 200 5.98 11.44 -4.76
N CYS A 201 6.54 10.33 -5.27
CA CYS A 201 6.48 9.06 -4.55
C CYS A 201 7.17 9.19 -3.17
N PRO A 202 6.51 8.86 -2.05
CA PRO A 202 7.15 8.91 -0.73
C PRO A 202 8.37 7.99 -0.65
N ASP A 203 9.48 8.45 -0.10
CA ASP A 203 10.68 7.64 0.11
C ASP A 203 10.61 6.93 1.47
N VAL A 204 10.59 5.60 1.46
CA VAL A 204 10.43 4.82 2.69
C VAL A 204 11.68 4.90 3.57
N LEU A 205 12.87 5.05 2.98
CA LEU A 205 14.12 5.12 3.73
C LEU A 205 14.36 6.51 4.35
N GLU A 206 13.86 7.57 3.73
CA GLU A 206 13.85 8.92 4.31
C GLU A 206 12.83 9.04 5.44
N LEU A 207 11.71 8.33 5.34
CA LEU A 207 10.65 8.34 6.35
C LEU A 207 10.90 7.36 7.50
N ALA A 208 11.72 6.33 7.33
CA ALA A 208 11.98 5.29 8.33
C ALA A 208 12.36 5.84 9.73
N PRO A 209 13.22 6.88 9.88
CA PRO A 209 13.54 7.43 11.20
C PRO A 209 12.36 8.03 11.96
N ARG A 210 11.26 8.36 11.26
CA ARG A 210 10.03 8.91 11.85
C ARG A 210 9.06 7.84 12.34
N ILE A 211 9.34 6.56 12.08
CA ILE A 211 8.48 5.44 12.46
C ILE A 211 8.89 4.97 13.86
N GLY A 212 8.16 5.40 14.89
CA GLY A 212 8.47 5.07 16.28
C GLY A 212 7.76 3.80 16.79
N CYS A 213 6.72 3.31 16.11
CA CYS A 213 6.02 2.09 16.51
C CYS A 213 6.79 0.82 16.10
N PRO A 214 6.48 -0.36 16.68
CA PRO A 214 7.02 -1.63 16.19
C PRO A 214 6.68 -1.87 14.73
N VAL A 215 7.68 -2.35 13.96
CA VAL A 215 7.55 -2.66 12.53
C VAL A 215 7.88 -4.13 12.28
N LEU A 216 7.08 -4.78 11.44
CA LEU A 216 7.41 -6.02 10.77
C LEU A 216 7.53 -5.75 9.27
N TYR A 217 8.69 -6.01 8.68
CA TYR A 217 8.88 -5.92 7.24
C TYR A 217 9.09 -7.31 6.65
N ILE A 218 8.17 -7.75 5.79
CA ILE A 218 8.22 -9.05 5.09
C ILE A 218 8.55 -8.81 3.63
N ARG A 219 9.46 -9.61 3.08
CA ARG A 219 9.82 -9.63 1.66
C ARG A 219 10.00 -11.07 1.18
N GLY A 220 9.60 -11.36 -0.06
CA GLY A 220 9.99 -12.60 -0.73
C GLY A 220 11.47 -12.62 -1.12
N ASP A 221 12.10 -13.78 -1.13
CA ASP A 221 13.52 -13.92 -1.52
C ASP A 221 13.78 -13.73 -3.03
N ARG A 222 12.73 -13.87 -3.84
CA ARG A 222 12.79 -13.63 -5.30
C ARG A 222 12.70 -12.15 -5.69
N GLU A 223 12.49 -11.25 -4.72
CA GLU A 223 12.33 -9.82 -4.98
C GLU A 223 13.67 -9.07 -4.94
N PRO A 224 13.90 -8.12 -5.86
CA PRO A 224 15.12 -7.31 -5.85
C PRO A 224 15.25 -6.48 -4.56
N ARG A 225 16.35 -6.69 -3.81
CA ARG A 225 16.58 -6.01 -2.50
C ARG A 225 16.63 -4.49 -2.62
N GLU A 226 17.14 -3.97 -3.73
CA GLU A 226 17.23 -2.53 -3.96
C GLU A 226 15.84 -1.89 -4.15
N LEU A 227 14.90 -2.63 -4.72
CA LEU A 227 13.54 -2.16 -4.93
C LEU A 227 12.67 -2.36 -3.67
N TYR A 228 12.95 -3.42 -2.88
CA TYR A 228 12.22 -3.78 -1.65
C TYR A 228 13.19 -3.83 -0.46
N PRO A 229 13.60 -2.67 0.10
CA PRO A 229 14.77 -2.52 0.97
C PRO A 229 14.48 -2.82 2.44
N ALA A 230 14.03 -4.04 2.78
CA ALA A 230 13.61 -4.42 4.12
C ALA A 230 14.72 -4.22 5.17
N GLU A 231 15.92 -4.68 4.86
CA GLU A 231 17.07 -4.60 5.76
C GLU A 231 17.53 -3.14 5.97
N ALA A 232 17.64 -2.36 4.87
CA ALA A 232 18.01 -0.95 4.96
C ALA A 232 16.95 -0.09 5.67
N PHE A 233 15.67 -0.48 5.55
CA PHE A 233 14.60 0.15 6.31
C PHE A 233 14.75 -0.14 7.81
N ALA A 234 15.03 -1.40 8.18
CA ALA A 234 15.21 -1.78 9.58
C ALA A 234 16.38 -1.07 10.24
N GLU A 235 17.49 -0.87 9.52
CA GLU A 235 18.66 -0.12 9.99
C GLU A 235 18.35 1.36 10.27
N ARG A 236 17.36 1.93 9.62
CA ARG A 236 16.99 3.36 9.71
C ARG A 236 15.76 3.62 10.57
N SER A 237 14.98 2.59 10.87
CA SER A 237 13.71 2.74 11.60
C SER A 237 13.92 3.39 12.96
N GLY A 238 13.11 4.38 13.30
CA GLY A 238 13.14 5.05 14.61
C GLY A 238 12.64 4.18 15.76
N GLY A 239 11.88 3.12 15.46
CA GLY A 239 11.40 2.12 16.40
C GLY A 239 11.93 0.72 16.09
N PRO A 240 11.59 -0.29 16.94
CA PRO A 240 12.03 -1.66 16.72
C PRO A 240 11.46 -2.23 15.39
N CYS A 241 12.32 -2.71 14.51
CA CYS A 241 11.93 -3.31 13.24
C CYS A 241 12.45 -4.76 13.13
N SER A 242 11.54 -5.67 12.82
CA SER A 242 11.84 -7.07 12.51
C SER A 242 11.75 -7.29 11.01
N VAL A 243 12.74 -7.95 10.41
CA VAL A 243 12.72 -8.34 9.00
C VAL A 243 12.48 -9.85 8.89
N GLN A 244 11.61 -10.24 7.97
CA GLN A 244 11.34 -11.63 7.62
C GLN A 244 11.46 -11.81 6.10
N ILE A 245 12.36 -12.68 5.67
CA ILE A 245 12.49 -13.07 4.28
C ILE A 245 11.81 -14.41 4.09
N VAL A 246 10.78 -14.45 3.24
CA VAL A 246 10.03 -15.67 2.94
C VAL A 246 10.73 -16.41 1.81
N PRO A 247 11.16 -17.66 2.02
CA PRO A 247 11.86 -18.43 0.99
C PRO A 247 10.93 -18.85 -0.14
N ASP A 248 11.48 -18.93 -1.34
CA ASP A 248 10.81 -19.34 -2.57
C ASP A 248 9.49 -18.57 -2.80
N CYS A 249 9.55 -17.26 -2.61
CA CYS A 249 8.39 -16.39 -2.56
C CYS A 249 8.54 -15.20 -3.49
N ASP A 250 7.49 -14.92 -4.25
CA ASP A 250 7.38 -13.76 -5.13
C ASP A 250 6.72 -12.55 -4.43
N HIS A 251 6.55 -11.48 -5.20
CA HIS A 251 5.94 -10.22 -4.76
C HIS A 251 4.48 -10.35 -4.28
N PHE A 252 3.75 -11.33 -4.79
CA PHE A 252 2.32 -11.51 -4.51
C PHE A 252 2.06 -12.53 -3.41
N TYR A 253 3.12 -13.19 -2.90
CA TYR A 253 3.02 -14.27 -1.91
C TYR A 253 2.21 -15.49 -2.40
N ALA A 254 2.18 -15.71 -3.71
CA ALA A 254 1.40 -16.80 -4.31
C ALA A 254 1.82 -18.15 -3.73
N GLY A 255 0.86 -18.88 -3.12
CA GLY A 255 1.11 -20.15 -2.44
C GLY A 255 1.87 -20.02 -1.10
N ARG A 256 2.04 -18.82 -0.56
CA ARG A 256 2.67 -18.51 0.74
C ARG A 256 1.74 -17.74 1.68
N GLU A 257 0.47 -17.55 1.32
CA GLU A 257 -0.50 -16.71 2.02
C GLU A 257 -0.67 -17.16 3.49
N ASP A 258 -0.75 -18.47 3.74
CA ASP A 258 -0.89 -19.02 5.10
C ASP A 258 0.39 -18.81 5.92
N ALA A 259 1.56 -18.97 5.31
CA ALA A 259 2.83 -18.75 5.97
C ALA A 259 2.98 -17.26 6.37
N VAL A 260 2.67 -16.35 5.45
CA VAL A 260 2.68 -14.90 5.71
C VAL A 260 1.66 -14.53 6.79
N SER A 261 0.44 -15.06 6.72
CA SER A 261 -0.59 -14.85 7.75
C SER A 261 -0.12 -15.31 9.12
N THR A 262 0.55 -16.47 9.21
CA THR A 262 1.10 -16.99 10.45
C THR A 262 2.19 -16.08 11.00
N ILE A 263 3.12 -15.62 10.17
CA ILE A 263 4.20 -14.69 10.55
C ILE A 263 3.59 -13.39 11.10
N VAL A 264 2.66 -12.79 10.36
CA VAL A 264 1.99 -11.54 10.76
C VAL A 264 1.26 -11.70 12.09
N CYS A 265 0.44 -12.74 12.24
CA CYS A 265 -0.33 -12.95 13.46
C CYS A 265 0.55 -13.25 14.67
N SER A 266 1.57 -14.09 14.52
CA SER A 266 2.51 -14.41 15.60
C SER A 266 3.29 -13.17 16.06
N TRP A 267 3.73 -12.36 15.12
CA TRP A 267 4.44 -11.14 15.44
C TRP A 267 3.52 -10.11 16.12
N LEU A 268 2.32 -9.86 15.58
CA LEU A 268 1.34 -8.92 16.16
C LEU A 268 0.93 -9.33 17.58
N ALA A 269 0.76 -10.63 17.84
CA ALA A 269 0.43 -11.13 19.17
C ALA A 269 1.49 -10.72 20.22
N ASN A 270 2.75 -10.59 19.84
CA ASN A 270 3.83 -10.13 20.71
C ASN A 270 3.94 -8.60 20.75
N ALA A 271 3.82 -7.94 19.60
CA ALA A 271 3.95 -6.49 19.49
C ALA A 271 2.85 -5.76 20.26
N LEU A 272 1.60 -6.25 20.17
CA LEU A 272 0.44 -5.63 20.83
C LEU A 272 0.32 -5.88 22.34
N LYS A 273 1.11 -6.82 22.90
CA LYS A 273 1.18 -7.04 24.36
C LYS A 273 2.14 -6.07 25.07
N ARG A 274 3.05 -5.46 24.32
CA ARG A 274 4.13 -4.61 24.86
C ARG A 274 3.78 -3.12 24.87
N GLY A 275 2.69 -2.71 24.29
CA GLY A 275 2.14 -1.35 24.25
C GLY A 275 0.76 -1.29 24.88
#